data_7eccf9a4f1ebfc6e7ea3af8a8a0de140
#
_entry.id   7eccf9a4f1ebfc6e7ea3af8a8a0de140
#
_cell.length_a   1.000
_cell.length_b   1.000
_cell.length_c   1.000
_cell.angle_alpha   90.00
_cell.angle_beta   90.00
_cell.angle_gamma   90.00
#
_symmetry.space_group_name_H-M   'P 1'
#
loop_
_entity.id
_entity.type
_entity.pdbx_description
1 polymer ?
#
loop_
_entity_poly.entity_id
_entity_poly.type
_entity_poly.pdbx_seq_one_letter_code
_entity_poly.pdbx_strand_id
1 'polypeptide(L)'
;MYVEISARNAIAALPSVTTEELKNIPCILVASREQRAIEQEYYQTVIGFQGNFLYAENLEEARLLVISGQGFMPVPGSSQAVNFGTSICRIPLCRGEEQITRNYGLFWKKDNSGYYIEEFADILKSKFEED
;
A
#
# COMPACT_ATOMS: atom_id res chain seq x y z
N MET A 1 -5.50 -3.46 -0.54
CA MET A 1 -4.08 -3.14 -0.32
C MET A 1 -3.39 -4.30 0.35
N TYR A 2 -2.17 -4.53 -0.03
CA TYR A 2 -1.31 -5.55 0.56
C TYR A 2 -0.07 -4.90 1.11
N VAL A 3 0.65 -5.61 1.96
CA VAL A 3 1.99 -5.20 2.33
C VAL A 3 2.98 -6.29 1.92
N GLU A 4 4.12 -5.87 1.40
CA GLU A 4 5.23 -6.77 1.13
C GLU A 4 6.21 -6.65 2.27
N ILE A 5 6.56 -7.78 2.86
CA ILE A 5 7.46 -7.82 4.01
C ILE A 5 8.42 -9.00 3.87
N SER A 6 9.58 -8.88 4.50
CA SER A 6 10.55 -9.96 4.47
C SER A 6 9.96 -11.26 5.04
N ALA A 7 10.20 -12.35 4.34
CA ALA A 7 9.74 -13.66 4.80
C ALA A 7 10.33 -14.06 6.16
N ARG A 8 11.40 -13.40 6.59
CA ARG A 8 12.02 -13.65 7.90
C ARG A 8 11.30 -12.96 9.05
N ASN A 9 10.45 -11.98 8.75
CA ASN A 9 9.70 -11.27 9.77
C ASN A 9 8.56 -12.15 10.26
N ALA A 10 8.33 -12.16 11.58
CA ALA A 10 7.25 -12.96 12.17
C ALA A 10 5.88 -12.59 11.62
N ILE A 11 5.67 -11.32 11.24
CA ILE A 11 4.41 -10.85 10.66
C ILE A 11 4.12 -11.54 9.33
N ALA A 12 5.16 -11.97 8.60
CA ALA A 12 4.98 -12.65 7.32
C ALA A 12 4.18 -13.96 7.43
N ALA A 13 4.09 -14.53 8.61
CA ALA A 13 3.33 -15.74 8.84
C ALA A 13 1.83 -15.52 9.08
N LEU A 14 1.42 -14.27 9.21
CA LEU A 14 0.01 -13.94 9.47
C LEU A 14 -0.83 -14.02 8.20
N PRO A 15 -2.10 -14.42 8.31
CA PRO A 15 -3.00 -14.43 7.14
C PRO A 15 -3.41 -13.02 6.70
N SER A 16 -3.33 -12.05 7.59
CA SER A 16 -3.58 -10.64 7.31
C SER A 16 -2.87 -9.80 8.37
N VAL A 17 -2.73 -8.51 8.11
CA VAL A 17 -2.03 -7.62 9.03
C VAL A 17 -2.78 -6.30 9.15
N THR A 18 -2.66 -5.66 10.32
CA THR A 18 -3.26 -4.35 10.60
C THR A 18 -2.17 -3.29 10.72
N THR A 19 -2.58 -2.03 10.64
CA THR A 19 -1.64 -0.92 10.84
C THR A 19 -1.05 -0.92 12.26
N GLU A 20 -1.82 -1.37 13.24
CA GLU A 20 -1.33 -1.48 14.61
C GLU A 20 -0.19 -2.48 14.73
N GLU A 21 -0.28 -3.59 14.02
CA GLU A 21 0.78 -4.59 14.02
C GLU A 21 2.05 -4.12 13.31
N LEU A 22 1.91 -3.12 12.43
CA LEU A 22 3.03 -2.55 11.68
C LEU A 22 3.64 -1.30 12.31
N LYS A 23 3.14 -0.86 13.45
CA LYS A 23 3.49 0.44 14.04
C LYS A 23 4.98 0.64 14.33
N ASN A 24 5.71 -0.43 14.54
CA ASN A 24 7.14 -0.36 14.87
C ASN A 24 8.04 -0.68 13.68
N ILE A 25 7.46 -0.87 12.52
CA ILE A 25 8.19 -1.24 11.30
C ILE A 25 8.14 -0.08 10.33
N PRO A 26 9.29 0.38 9.80
CA PRO A 26 9.28 1.47 8.82
C PRO A 26 8.50 1.12 7.57
N CYS A 27 7.81 2.11 7.03
CA CYS A 27 7.06 1.99 5.78
C CYS A 27 7.93 2.49 4.63
N ILE A 28 8.12 1.68 3.61
CA ILE A 28 8.94 2.02 2.45
C ILE A 28 8.03 2.48 1.33
N LEU A 29 8.25 3.70 0.84
CA LEU A 29 7.46 4.28 -0.24
C LEU A 29 8.34 4.53 -1.47
N VAL A 30 7.81 4.22 -2.64
CA VAL A 30 8.45 4.58 -3.90
C VAL A 30 7.81 5.90 -4.35
N ALA A 31 8.55 6.99 -4.19
CA ALA A 31 8.02 8.31 -4.53
C ALA A 31 9.15 9.25 -4.92
N SER A 32 8.89 10.10 -5.91
CA SER A 32 9.82 11.16 -6.25
C SER A 32 9.87 12.18 -5.10
N ARG A 33 10.93 13.00 -5.07
CA ARG A 33 11.05 14.02 -4.02
C ARG A 33 9.82 14.90 -3.90
N GLU A 34 9.21 15.22 -5.01
CA GLU A 34 8.05 16.09 -5.06
C GLU A 34 6.81 15.43 -4.49
N GLN A 35 6.74 14.12 -4.56
CA GLN A 35 5.58 13.36 -4.13
C GLN A 35 5.68 12.82 -2.71
N ARG A 36 6.87 12.84 -2.12
CA ARG A 36 7.10 12.22 -0.81
C ARG A 36 6.18 12.72 0.29
N ALA A 37 6.03 14.04 0.38
CA ALA A 37 5.22 14.63 1.43
C ALA A 37 3.75 14.24 1.29
N ILE A 38 3.23 14.25 0.06
CA ILE A 38 1.85 13.92 -0.23
C ILE A 38 1.58 12.45 0.05
N GLU A 39 2.47 11.58 -0.39
CA GLU A 39 2.32 10.14 -0.18
C GLU A 39 2.44 9.78 1.29
N GLN A 40 3.38 10.38 1.99
CA GLN A 40 3.54 10.14 3.42
C GLN A 40 2.30 10.57 4.18
N GLU A 41 1.78 11.76 3.88
CA GLU A 41 0.57 12.25 4.53
C GLU A 41 -0.60 11.30 4.31
N TYR A 42 -0.77 10.81 3.09
CA TYR A 42 -1.82 9.86 2.78
C TYR A 42 -1.70 8.60 3.63
N TYR A 43 -0.52 8.00 3.68
CA TYR A 43 -0.34 6.76 4.43
C TYR A 43 -0.41 6.95 5.92
N GLN A 44 -0.04 8.12 6.43
CA GLN A 44 -0.17 8.43 7.85
C GLN A 44 -1.61 8.72 8.26
N THR A 45 -2.32 9.52 7.48
CA THR A 45 -3.63 10.03 7.90
C THR A 45 -4.79 9.19 7.41
N VAL A 46 -4.73 8.69 6.19
CA VAL A 46 -5.83 7.90 5.62
C VAL A 46 -5.69 6.43 5.97
N ILE A 47 -4.51 5.87 5.76
CA ILE A 47 -4.27 4.46 6.03
C ILE A 47 -3.97 4.25 7.53
N GLY A 48 -3.17 5.12 8.12
CA GLY A 48 -2.93 5.07 9.57
C GLY A 48 -1.61 4.46 10.00
N PHE A 49 -0.60 4.46 9.13
CA PHE A 49 0.71 3.98 9.51
C PHE A 49 1.37 4.95 10.51
N GLN A 50 1.88 4.42 11.61
CA GLN A 50 2.43 5.21 12.70
C GLN A 50 3.95 5.22 12.77
N GLY A 51 4.61 4.32 12.05
CA GLY A 51 6.06 4.20 12.10
C GLY A 51 6.77 5.22 11.22
N ASN A 52 8.08 5.06 11.12
CA ASN A 52 8.89 5.91 10.26
C ASN A 52 8.69 5.57 8.79
N PHE A 53 9.09 6.48 7.92
CA PHE A 53 9.00 6.27 6.48
C PHE A 53 10.39 6.27 5.86
N LEU A 54 10.61 5.35 4.94
CA LEU A 54 11.81 5.28 4.12
C LEU A 54 11.39 5.47 2.68
N TYR A 55 12.25 6.06 1.87
CA TYR A 55 11.94 6.33 0.47
C TYR A 55 12.90 5.61 -0.45
N ALA A 56 12.36 5.02 -1.50
CA ALA A 56 13.14 4.40 -2.56
C ALA A 56 12.87 5.13 -3.87
N GLU A 57 13.84 5.15 -4.75
CA GLU A 57 13.72 5.82 -6.04
C GLU A 57 12.94 4.99 -7.06
N ASN A 58 12.93 3.68 -6.88
CA ASN A 58 12.21 2.77 -7.76
C ASN A 58 11.79 1.52 -7.01
N LEU A 59 10.97 0.72 -7.66
CA LEU A 59 10.42 -0.48 -7.06
C LEU A 59 11.48 -1.52 -6.72
N GLU A 60 12.49 -1.64 -7.55
CA GLU A 60 13.57 -2.59 -7.33
C GLU A 60 14.35 -2.26 -6.05
N GLU A 61 14.67 -0.97 -5.86
CA GLU A 61 15.34 -0.51 -4.64
C GLU A 61 14.46 -0.76 -3.42
N ALA A 62 13.16 -0.47 -3.54
CA ALA A 62 12.23 -0.70 -2.44
C ALA A 62 12.20 -2.17 -2.03
N ARG A 63 12.18 -3.08 -2.98
CA ARG A 63 12.16 -4.51 -2.68
C ARG A 63 13.46 -5.00 -2.05
N LEU A 64 14.57 -4.42 -2.43
CA LEU A 64 15.83 -4.73 -1.77
C LEU A 64 15.82 -4.32 -0.30
N LEU A 65 15.22 -3.17 -0.01
CA LEU A 65 15.04 -2.74 1.38
C LEU A 65 14.12 -3.68 2.15
N VAL A 66 13.06 -4.16 1.52
CA VAL A 66 12.16 -5.14 2.13
C VAL A 66 12.90 -6.44 2.43
N ILE A 67 13.61 -6.97 1.47
CA ILE A 67 14.35 -8.23 1.63
C ILE A 67 15.39 -8.13 2.74
N SER A 68 16.05 -6.98 2.86
CA SER A 68 17.05 -6.77 3.89
C SER A 68 16.48 -6.50 5.28
N GLY A 69 15.16 -6.47 5.40
CA GLY A 69 14.52 -6.29 6.70
C GLY A 69 14.43 -4.85 7.17
N GLN A 70 14.58 -3.88 6.26
CA GLN A 70 14.52 -2.46 6.63
C GLN A 70 13.11 -1.95 6.88
N GLY A 71 12.10 -2.62 6.33
CA GLY A 71 10.72 -2.19 6.49
C GLY A 71 9.77 -3.01 5.65
N PHE A 72 8.52 -2.56 5.56
CA PHE A 72 7.51 -3.15 4.70
C PHE A 72 7.12 -2.14 3.62
N MET A 73 6.57 -2.63 2.50
CA MET A 73 6.11 -1.77 1.42
C MET A 73 4.62 -1.99 1.17
N PRO A 74 3.79 -0.93 1.24
CA PRO A 74 2.39 -1.06 0.89
C PRO A 74 2.24 -1.17 -0.64
N VAL A 75 1.36 -2.07 -1.07
CA VAL A 75 1.13 -2.32 -2.49
C VAL A 75 -0.36 -2.18 -2.76
N PRO A 76 -0.78 -1.34 -3.71
CA PRO A 76 -2.19 -1.24 -4.06
C PRO A 76 -2.72 -2.58 -4.59
N GLY A 77 -4.00 -2.75 -4.46
CA GLY A 77 -4.60 -4.06 -4.50
C GLY A 77 -4.80 -4.75 -5.79
N SER A 78 -4.32 -4.32 -6.89
CA SER A 78 -4.47 -5.17 -8.04
C SER A 78 -3.31 -6.11 -8.09
N SER A 79 -3.49 -7.22 -7.50
CA SER A 79 -2.41 -8.04 -7.43
C SER A 79 -2.31 -9.08 -8.45
N GLN A 80 -1.66 -8.77 -9.43
CA GLN A 80 -0.94 -9.78 -10.15
C GLN A 80 0.11 -10.34 -9.20
N ALA A 81 -0.01 -11.58 -8.91
CA ALA A 81 0.99 -12.25 -8.12
C ALA A 81 2.34 -12.12 -8.83
N VAL A 82 3.14 -11.24 -8.35
CA VAL A 82 4.51 -11.17 -8.82
C VAL A 82 5.28 -12.21 -8.04
N ASN A 83 6.00 -13.03 -8.75
CA ASN A 83 6.78 -14.08 -8.11
C ASN A 83 8.05 -13.45 -7.53
N PHE A 84 8.08 -13.29 -6.22
CA PHE A 84 9.24 -12.77 -5.50
C PHE A 84 10.13 -13.89 -4.96
N GLY A 85 9.86 -15.12 -5.34
CA GLY A 85 10.53 -16.26 -4.73
C GLY A 85 10.09 -16.44 -3.28
N THR A 86 11.04 -16.77 -2.41
CA THR A 86 10.74 -17.06 -1.00
C THR A 86 11.19 -15.93 -0.06
N SER A 87 11.67 -14.83 -0.60
CA SER A 87 12.25 -13.76 0.23
C SER A 87 11.26 -12.73 0.70
N ILE A 88 10.15 -12.56 0.00
CA ILE A 88 9.12 -11.58 0.31
C ILE A 88 7.77 -12.26 0.38
N CYS A 89 7.00 -11.93 1.43
CA CYS A 89 5.62 -12.33 1.55
C CYS A 89 4.72 -11.14 1.31
N ARG A 90 3.60 -11.37 0.63
CA ARG A 90 2.58 -10.36 0.40
C ARG A 90 1.35 -10.72 1.23
N ILE A 91 0.95 -9.83 2.14
CA ILE A 91 -0.11 -10.08 3.10
C ILE A 91 -1.18 -9.01 2.97
N PRO A 92 -2.48 -9.38 2.98
CA PRO A 92 -3.55 -8.37 2.96
C PRO A 92 -3.48 -7.43 4.16
N LEU A 93 -3.61 -6.14 3.91
CA LEU A 93 -3.70 -5.12 4.95
C LEU A 93 -5.16 -4.87 5.26
N CYS A 94 -5.55 -5.09 6.51
CA CYS A 94 -6.95 -5.04 6.92
C CYS A 94 -7.19 -4.03 8.02
N ARG A 95 -8.43 -3.53 8.07
CA ARG A 95 -8.94 -2.75 9.19
C ARG A 95 -10.17 -3.48 9.69
N GLY A 96 -10.05 -4.09 10.87
CA GLY A 96 -11.06 -5.03 11.32
C GLY A 96 -11.09 -6.25 10.41
N GLU A 97 -12.26 -6.57 9.88
CA GLU A 97 -12.42 -7.71 8.97
C GLU A 97 -12.32 -7.33 7.50
N GLU A 98 -12.18 -6.04 7.19
CA GLU A 98 -12.16 -5.56 5.82
C GLU A 98 -10.76 -5.21 5.34
N GLN A 99 -10.44 -5.61 4.13
CA GLN A 99 -9.19 -5.24 3.51
C GLN A 99 -9.22 -3.78 3.09
N ILE A 100 -8.17 -3.05 3.44
CA ILE A 100 -8.03 -1.64 3.08
C ILE A 100 -7.74 -1.53 1.59
N THR A 101 -8.38 -0.56 0.93
CA THR A 101 -8.15 -0.27 -0.48
C THR A 101 -7.79 1.19 -0.66
N ARG A 102 -7.00 1.48 -1.69
CA ARG A 102 -6.73 2.86 -2.10
C ARG A 102 -7.49 3.12 -3.39
N ASN A 103 -8.45 4.03 -3.33
CA ASN A 103 -9.35 4.27 -4.45
C ASN A 103 -9.00 5.55 -5.20
N TYR A 104 -8.23 5.41 -6.25
CA TYR A 104 -7.75 6.54 -7.05
C TYR A 104 -8.87 7.25 -7.83
N GLY A 105 -9.92 6.53 -8.18
CA GLY A 105 -11.01 7.11 -8.98
C GLY A 105 -11.76 8.22 -8.29
N LEU A 106 -11.77 8.25 -6.96
CA LEU A 106 -12.49 9.25 -6.19
C LEU A 106 -11.88 10.65 -6.30
N PHE A 107 -10.62 10.76 -6.65
CA PHE A 107 -9.98 12.07 -6.78
C PHE A 107 -10.56 12.89 -7.90
N TRP A 108 -10.88 12.27 -9.00
CA TRP A 108 -11.45 12.96 -10.16
C TRP A 108 -12.81 13.53 -9.86
N LYS A 109 -13.58 12.85 -9.08
CA LYS A 109 -14.89 13.28 -8.65
C LYS A 109 -14.83 14.63 -7.95
N LYS A 110 -13.85 14.80 -7.10
CA LYS A 110 -13.67 16.05 -6.36
C LYS A 110 -13.21 17.20 -7.24
N ASP A 111 -12.34 16.90 -8.18
CA ASP A 111 -11.71 17.92 -8.99
C ASP A 111 -12.65 18.51 -10.02
N ASN A 112 -13.56 17.72 -10.55
CA ASN A 112 -14.37 18.15 -11.66
C ASN A 112 -15.85 18.32 -11.34
N SER A 113 -16.30 17.80 -10.25
CA SER A 113 -17.68 17.88 -9.79
C SER A 113 -18.75 17.56 -10.84
N GLY A 114 -18.39 17.03 -11.98
CA GLY A 114 -19.31 16.63 -13.01
C GLY A 114 -19.76 15.19 -12.80
N TYR A 115 -21.05 14.92 -12.97
CA TYR A 115 -21.54 13.57 -12.77
C TYR A 115 -20.90 12.56 -13.72
N TYR A 116 -20.45 13.01 -14.89
CA TYR A 116 -19.72 12.15 -15.80
C TYR A 116 -18.45 11.58 -15.17
N ILE A 117 -17.75 12.42 -14.44
CA ILE A 117 -16.53 12.02 -13.74
C ILE A 117 -16.87 11.08 -12.58
N GLU A 118 -17.99 11.32 -11.90
CA GLU A 118 -18.45 10.43 -10.85
C GLU A 118 -18.74 9.03 -11.38
N GLU A 119 -19.43 8.95 -12.49
CA GLU A 119 -19.75 7.68 -13.10
C GLU A 119 -18.49 6.91 -13.48
N PHE A 120 -17.53 7.62 -14.04
CA PHE A 120 -16.25 7.03 -14.38
C PHE A 120 -15.51 6.53 -13.14
N ALA A 121 -15.52 7.32 -12.07
CA ALA A 121 -14.90 6.93 -10.82
C ALA A 121 -15.54 5.69 -10.21
N ASP A 122 -16.86 5.56 -10.29
CA ASP A 122 -17.57 4.40 -9.79
C ASP A 122 -17.21 3.13 -10.58
N ILE A 123 -17.04 3.25 -11.87
CA ILE A 123 -16.61 2.13 -12.70
C ILE A 123 -15.20 1.68 -12.30
N LEU A 124 -14.29 2.61 -12.10
CA LEU A 124 -12.94 2.30 -11.66
C LEU A 124 -12.92 1.66 -10.28
N LYS A 125 -13.72 2.19 -9.37
CA LYS A 125 -13.83 1.66 -8.03
C LYS A 125 -14.30 0.20 -8.07
N SER A 126 -15.33 -0.08 -8.82
CA SER A 126 -15.86 -1.42 -8.96
C SER A 126 -14.80 -2.38 -9.52
N LYS A 127 -14.06 -1.93 -10.51
CA LYS A 127 -13.01 -2.74 -11.11
C LYS A 127 -11.87 -3.05 -10.15
N PHE A 128 -11.46 -2.09 -9.32
CA PHE A 128 -10.43 -2.32 -8.32
C PHE A 128 -10.90 -3.24 -7.21
N GLU A 129 -12.15 -3.16 -6.84
CA GLU A 129 -12.71 -4.01 -5.79
C GLU A 129 -12.86 -5.46 -6.21
N GLU A 130 -12.97 -5.73 -7.49
CA GLU A 130 -13.06 -7.09 -8.02
C GLU A 130 -11.71 -7.81 -7.97
N ASP A 131 -10.64 -7.08 -7.91
CA ASP A 131 -9.30 -7.64 -7.87
C ASP A 131 -8.87 -7.89 -6.42
#